data_59c7eaed54d952656f3bd6bc84f3646f
#
_entry.id   59c7eaed54d952656f3bd6bc84f3646f
#
_cell.length_a   1.000
_cell.length_b   1.000
_cell.length_c   1.000
_cell.angle_alpha   90.00
_cell.angle_beta   90.00
_cell.angle_gamma   90.00
#
_symmetry.space_group_name_H-M   'P 1'
#
loop_
_entity.id
_entity.type
_entity.pdbx_description
1 polymer ?
#
loop_
_entity_poly.entity_id
_entity_poly.type
_entity_poly.pdbx_seq_one_letter_code
_entity_poly.pdbx_strand_id
1 'polypeptide(L)'
;MLPFSSGLPGALVELLRGSPLSDGKVTFAWTAAVGPAIGRVTHVKLEHQVLLVETPSAQWSKEVMRSSPVILKRLRSLLGDVVERIEVRRA
;
A
#
# COMPACT_ATOMS: atom_id res chain seq x y z
N MET A 1 -4.59 -7.83 17.27
CA MET A 1 -3.85 -8.37 16.13
C MET A 1 -3.23 -7.24 15.33
N LEU A 2 -2.01 -7.41 14.93
CA LEU A 2 -1.31 -6.40 14.14
C LEU A 2 -1.42 -6.75 12.67
N PRO A 3 -1.95 -5.85 11.83
CA PRO A 3 -2.09 -6.12 10.41
C PRO A 3 -0.78 -6.52 9.73
N PHE A 4 0.31 -5.90 10.14
CA PHE A 4 1.61 -6.16 9.52
C PHE A 4 2.22 -7.50 9.91
N SER A 5 1.76 -8.14 10.97
CA SER A 5 2.30 -9.41 11.40
C SER A 5 1.54 -10.60 10.86
N SER A 6 0.35 -10.40 10.34
CA SER A 6 -0.52 -11.51 9.94
C SER A 6 -0.20 -12.08 8.57
N GLY A 7 0.62 -11.42 7.76
CA GLY A 7 0.87 -11.84 6.39
C GLY A 7 -0.35 -11.63 5.48
N LEU A 8 -0.19 -12.02 4.23
CA LEU A 8 -1.25 -11.89 3.23
C LEU A 8 -1.70 -13.27 2.77
N PRO A 9 -3.02 -13.49 2.60
CA PRO A 9 -3.49 -14.76 2.07
C PRO A 9 -2.93 -15.02 0.67
N GLY A 10 -2.46 -16.25 0.43
CA GLY A 10 -1.91 -16.62 -0.88
C GLY A 10 -2.89 -16.44 -2.02
N ALA A 11 -4.17 -16.76 -1.78
CA ALA A 11 -5.20 -16.58 -2.80
C ALA A 11 -5.37 -15.12 -3.20
N LEU A 12 -5.27 -14.20 -2.23
CA LEU A 12 -5.35 -12.76 -2.52
C LEU A 12 -4.16 -12.30 -3.36
N VAL A 13 -2.96 -12.74 -3.01
CA VAL A 13 -1.75 -12.40 -3.75
C VAL A 13 -1.86 -12.86 -5.20
N GLU A 14 -2.27 -14.10 -5.41
CA GLU A 14 -2.42 -14.65 -6.76
C GLU A 14 -3.47 -13.92 -7.56
N LEU A 15 -4.60 -13.62 -6.95
CA LEU A 15 -5.69 -12.91 -7.61
C LEU A 15 -5.23 -11.52 -8.08
N LEU A 16 -4.56 -10.77 -7.22
CA LEU A 16 -4.09 -9.43 -7.57
C LEU A 16 -3.00 -9.46 -8.63
N ARG A 17 -2.08 -10.41 -8.55
CA ARG A 17 -1.01 -10.52 -9.54
C ARG A 17 -1.54 -10.89 -10.92
N GLY A 18 -2.58 -11.69 -10.98
CA GLY A 18 -3.20 -12.08 -12.25
C GLY A 18 -4.10 -11.02 -12.86
N SER A 19 -4.42 -9.95 -12.14
CA SER A 19 -5.32 -8.91 -12.61
C SER A 19 -4.57 -7.79 -13.32
N PRO A 20 -5.19 -7.11 -14.30
CA PRO A 20 -4.58 -5.92 -14.91
C PRO A 20 -4.34 -4.83 -13.89
N LEU A 21 -3.29 -4.04 -14.08
CA LEU A 21 -3.01 -2.89 -13.22
C LEU A 21 -4.08 -1.82 -13.43
N SER A 22 -4.64 -1.32 -12.35
CA SER A 22 -5.66 -0.27 -12.36
C SER A 22 -5.62 0.50 -11.05
N ASP A 23 -6.26 1.66 -11.01
CA ASP A 23 -6.34 2.45 -9.78
C ASP A 23 -7.05 1.68 -8.67
N GLY A 24 -8.09 0.93 -9.02
CA GLY A 24 -8.81 0.09 -8.06
C GLY A 24 -7.92 -1.01 -7.48
N LYS A 25 -7.12 -1.63 -8.33
CA LYS A 25 -6.17 -2.65 -7.88
C LYS A 25 -5.13 -2.06 -6.94
N VAL A 26 -4.60 -0.88 -7.27
CA VAL A 26 -3.61 -0.20 -6.44
C VAL A 26 -4.20 0.15 -5.08
N THR A 27 -5.41 0.73 -5.06
CA THR A 27 -6.09 1.08 -3.82
C THR A 27 -6.39 -0.14 -2.95
N PHE A 28 -6.84 -1.22 -3.58
CA PHE A 28 -7.12 -2.47 -2.88
C PHE A 28 -5.84 -3.04 -2.26
N ALA A 29 -4.77 -3.09 -3.03
CA ALA A 29 -3.48 -3.60 -2.56
C ALA A 29 -2.93 -2.76 -1.41
N TRP A 30 -3.09 -1.43 -1.50
CA TRP A 30 -2.69 -0.54 -0.42
C TRP A 30 -3.43 -0.85 0.86
N THR A 31 -4.75 -0.95 0.80
CA THR A 31 -5.56 -1.26 1.99
C THR A 31 -5.19 -2.61 2.57
N ALA A 32 -4.97 -3.60 1.72
CA ALA A 32 -4.54 -4.92 2.18
C ALA A 32 -3.17 -4.89 2.85
N ALA A 33 -2.27 -4.03 2.37
CA ALA A 33 -0.91 -3.94 2.90
C ALA A 33 -0.85 -3.18 4.24
N VAL A 34 -1.66 -2.14 4.40
CA VAL A 34 -1.58 -1.26 5.59
C VAL A 34 -2.68 -1.51 6.62
N GLY A 35 -3.72 -2.23 6.23
CA GLY A 35 -4.88 -2.47 7.09
C GLY A 35 -5.95 -1.40 6.97
N PRO A 36 -7.16 -1.68 7.49
CA PRO A 36 -8.31 -0.80 7.27
C PRO A 36 -8.17 0.57 7.93
N ALA A 37 -7.48 0.67 9.06
CA ALA A 37 -7.35 1.95 9.76
C ALA A 37 -6.57 2.97 8.93
N ILE A 38 -5.39 2.59 8.44
CA ILE A 38 -4.57 3.46 7.60
C ILE A 38 -5.20 3.61 6.21
N GLY A 39 -5.72 2.52 5.65
CA GLY A 39 -6.35 2.55 4.34
C GLY A 39 -7.50 3.53 4.25
N ARG A 40 -8.26 3.68 5.34
CA ARG A 40 -9.43 4.56 5.37
C ARG A 40 -9.07 6.03 5.34
N VAL A 41 -7.94 6.40 5.94
CA VAL A 41 -7.55 7.81 6.09
C VAL A 41 -6.56 8.29 5.04
N THR A 42 -6.10 7.40 4.17
CA THR A 42 -5.10 7.73 3.15
C THR A 42 -5.67 7.58 1.75
N HIS A 43 -5.07 8.31 0.80
CA HIS A 43 -5.35 8.16 -0.62
C HIS A 43 -4.05 7.85 -1.35
N VAL A 44 -4.11 6.95 -2.32
CA VAL A 44 -2.92 6.52 -3.03
C VAL A 44 -3.10 6.64 -4.53
N LYS A 45 -1.99 6.89 -5.22
CA LYS A 45 -1.92 6.93 -6.67
C LYS A 45 -0.55 6.43 -7.11
N LEU A 46 -0.52 5.55 -8.08
CA LEU A 46 0.72 5.04 -8.63
C LEU A 46 1.09 5.82 -9.89
N GLU A 47 2.25 6.48 -9.86
CA GLU A 47 2.77 7.23 -11.01
C GLU A 47 4.24 6.92 -11.20
N HIS A 48 4.63 6.46 -12.38
CA HIS A 48 6.04 6.21 -12.73
C HIS A 48 6.73 5.34 -11.69
N GLN A 49 6.05 4.27 -11.26
CA GLN A 49 6.56 3.32 -10.28
C GLN A 49 6.72 3.89 -8.87
N VAL A 50 6.23 5.09 -8.62
CA VAL A 50 6.21 5.70 -7.29
C VAL A 50 4.77 5.69 -6.78
N LEU A 51 4.57 5.11 -5.61
CA LEU A 51 3.26 5.15 -4.97
C LEU A 51 3.17 6.43 -4.15
N LEU A 52 2.34 7.35 -4.60
CA LEU A 52 2.07 8.59 -3.89
C LEU A 52 1.00 8.34 -2.84
N VAL A 53 1.30 8.66 -1.59
CA VAL A 53 0.38 8.44 -0.48
C VAL A 53 0.05 9.78 0.16
N GLU A 54 -1.21 10.17 0.10
CA GLU A 54 -1.69 11.36 0.78
C GLU A 54 -2.26 11.01 2.14
N THR A 55 -1.84 11.74 3.16
CA THR A 55 -2.29 11.55 4.53
C THR A 55 -2.95 12.82 5.05
N PRO A 56 -3.88 12.70 6.03
CA PRO A 56 -4.58 13.87 6.55
C PRO A 56 -3.77 14.68 7.56
N SER A 57 -2.64 14.15 8.06
CA SER A 57 -1.86 14.84 9.08
C SER A 57 -0.42 14.40 9.09
N ALA A 58 0.44 15.22 9.72
CA ALA A 58 1.85 14.88 9.89
C ALA A 58 2.03 13.61 10.72
N GLN A 59 1.14 13.36 11.67
CA GLN A 59 1.21 12.17 12.50
C GLN A 59 1.00 10.91 11.67
N TRP A 60 0.00 10.91 10.79
CA TRP A 60 -0.24 9.79 9.89
C TRP A 60 0.92 9.62 8.90
N SER A 61 1.48 10.74 8.43
CA SER A 61 2.65 10.68 7.55
C SER A 61 3.81 9.96 8.23
N LYS A 62 4.08 10.26 9.50
CA LYS A 62 5.13 9.59 10.25
C LYS A 62 4.87 8.10 10.41
N GLU A 63 3.63 7.72 10.69
CA GLU A 63 3.26 6.32 10.83
C GLU A 63 3.50 5.55 9.54
N VAL A 64 3.06 6.09 8.42
CA VAL A 64 3.26 5.46 7.11
C VAL A 64 4.75 5.36 6.79
N MET A 65 5.51 6.44 7.00
CA MET A 65 6.94 6.44 6.72
C MET A 65 7.70 5.44 7.57
N ARG A 66 7.33 5.33 8.85
CA ARG A 66 7.96 4.37 9.75
C ARG A 66 7.76 2.93 9.27
N SER A 67 6.61 2.63 8.75
CA SER A 67 6.25 1.29 8.28
C SER A 67 6.56 1.07 6.81
N SER A 68 7.09 2.07 6.11
CA SER A 68 7.22 2.01 4.65
C SER A 68 8.05 0.82 4.14
N PRO A 69 9.13 0.37 4.79
CA PRO A 69 9.85 -0.81 4.30
C PRO A 69 8.97 -2.06 4.29
N VAL A 70 8.19 -2.27 5.35
CA VAL A 70 7.28 -3.41 5.44
C VAL A 70 6.14 -3.27 4.43
N ILE A 71 5.57 -2.07 4.33
CA ILE A 71 4.49 -1.78 3.40
C ILE A 71 4.96 -2.03 1.96
N LEU A 72 6.14 -1.54 1.60
CA LEU A 72 6.67 -1.70 0.25
C LEU A 72 6.86 -3.18 -0.09
N LYS A 73 7.37 -3.96 0.85
CA LYS A 73 7.53 -5.39 0.66
C LYS A 73 6.19 -6.08 0.39
N ARG A 74 5.16 -5.72 1.13
CA ARG A 74 3.82 -6.28 0.93
C ARG A 74 3.21 -5.84 -0.40
N LEU A 75 3.39 -4.58 -0.77
CA LEU A 75 2.92 -4.07 -2.05
C LEU A 75 3.58 -4.79 -3.22
N ARG A 76 4.86 -5.05 -3.13
CA ARG A 76 5.57 -5.81 -4.17
C ARG A 76 5.07 -7.24 -4.27
N SER A 77 4.66 -7.84 -3.16
CA SER A 77 4.05 -9.15 -3.18
C SER A 77 2.70 -9.14 -3.90
N LEU A 78 1.95 -8.04 -3.79
CA LEU A 78 0.61 -7.93 -4.36
C LEU A 78 0.62 -7.40 -5.79
N LEU A 79 1.49 -6.44 -6.10
CA LEU A 79 1.51 -5.73 -7.36
C LEU A 79 2.71 -6.05 -8.26
N GLY A 80 3.71 -6.74 -7.73
CA GLY A 80 4.94 -7.00 -8.45
C GLY A 80 5.88 -5.79 -8.41
N ASP A 81 6.74 -5.67 -9.43
CA ASP A 81 7.79 -4.66 -9.46
C ASP A 81 7.31 -3.29 -9.93
N VAL A 82 6.01 -3.08 -10.01
CA VAL A 82 5.45 -1.80 -10.46
C VAL A 82 5.59 -0.70 -9.41
N VAL A 83 5.88 -1.05 -8.15
CA VAL A 83 6.11 -0.08 -7.08
C VAL A 83 7.59 -0.11 -6.71
N GLU A 84 8.29 0.95 -7.08
CA GLU A 84 9.70 1.09 -6.75
C GLU A 84 9.89 1.70 -5.35
N ARG A 85 9.09 2.71 -5.03
CA ARG A 85 9.16 3.37 -3.73
C ARG A 85 7.82 3.99 -3.36
N ILE A 86 7.73 4.40 -2.11
CA ILE A 86 6.57 5.08 -1.56
C ILE A 86 6.97 6.52 -1.26
N GLU A 87 6.14 7.47 -1.68
CA GLU A 87 6.33 8.88 -1.37
C GLU A 87 5.12 9.37 -0.60
N VAL A 88 5.35 9.87 0.62
CA VAL A 88 4.27 10.29 1.52
C VAL A 88 4.12 11.79 1.48
N ARG A 89 2.90 12.25 1.28
CA ARG A 89 2.55 13.67 1.26
C ARG A 89 1.40 13.94 2.22
N ARG A 90 1.41 15.12 2.80
CA ARG A 90 0.27 15.58 3.57
C ARG A 90 -0.68 16.31 2.64
N ALA A 91 -1.96 15.94 2.73
CA ALA A 91 -3.00 16.57 1.91
C ALA A 91 -3.24 18.03 2.30
#